data_711072ab47f37abbbf9a476dc6d4992b
#
_entry.id   711072ab47f37abbbf9a476dc6d4992b
#
_cell.length_a   1.000
_cell.length_b   1.000
_cell.length_c   1.000
_cell.angle_alpha   90.00
_cell.angle_beta   90.00
_cell.angle_gamma   90.00
#
_symmetry.space_group_name_H-M   'P 1'
#
loop_
_entity.id
_entity.type
_entity.pdbx_description
1 polymer ?
#
loop_
_entity_poly.entity_id
_entity_poly.type
_entity_poly.pdbx_seq_one_letter_code
_entity_poly.pdbx_strand_id
1 'polypeptide(L)'
;MSISYFKTKAVQIQVGGCLIYLLLMFLAMIFYTGGTRVDSSIPGYSFWQNYLSDSGRTIAYSGIPNIISMIILPTALIFYALSYLPLYLKISDFFHEDKFGKFFIRVGTCIGILASIFLIGIALTPEDILSIPHVFFVFIGYIFIFINAICYSIALFLHKKFSNIYAFNLAIFASIFFITLMMGMSGDLTVSVIGQKIGRFATIATFIITAHGIWKFEIT
;
A
#
# COMPACT_ATOMS: atom_id res chain seq x y z
N MET A 1 2.12 -27.42 -15.93
CA MET A 1 2.62 -26.51 -14.87
C MET A 1 1.55 -26.51 -13.79
N SER A 2 1.82 -26.97 -12.56
CA SER A 2 0.78 -27.21 -11.55
C SER A 2 0.19 -25.88 -11.02
N ILE A 3 -1.08 -25.90 -10.64
CA ILE A 3 -1.79 -24.74 -10.06
C ILE A 3 -1.03 -24.21 -8.82
N SER A 4 -0.43 -25.09 -8.02
CA SER A 4 0.43 -24.75 -6.85
C SER A 4 1.63 -23.88 -7.23
N TYR A 5 2.33 -24.18 -8.33
CA TYR A 5 3.49 -23.39 -8.77
C TYR A 5 3.13 -21.93 -9.08
N PHE A 6 1.97 -21.67 -9.71
CA PHE A 6 1.54 -20.30 -10.03
C PHE A 6 1.17 -19.49 -8.78
N LYS A 7 0.58 -20.15 -7.78
CA LYS A 7 0.17 -19.51 -6.52
C LYS A 7 1.41 -19.09 -5.73
N THR A 8 2.38 -20.00 -5.56
CA THR A 8 3.66 -19.68 -4.90
C THR A 8 4.38 -18.52 -5.59
N LYS A 9 4.37 -18.46 -6.93
CA LYS A 9 4.95 -17.33 -7.66
C LYS A 9 4.22 -16.01 -7.41
N ALA A 10 2.88 -16.02 -7.34
CA ALA A 10 2.10 -14.81 -7.04
C ALA A 10 2.45 -14.23 -5.66
N VAL A 11 2.60 -15.09 -4.64
CA VAL A 11 3.05 -14.69 -3.30
C VAL A 11 4.47 -14.11 -3.33
N GLN A 12 5.40 -14.77 -4.04
CA GLN A 12 6.79 -14.31 -4.17
C GLN A 12 6.86 -12.93 -4.86
N ILE A 13 6.07 -12.72 -5.92
CA ILE A 13 6.00 -11.43 -6.63
C ILE A 13 5.48 -10.33 -5.69
N GLN A 14 4.43 -10.58 -4.93
CA GLN A 14 3.90 -9.60 -3.98
C GLN A 14 4.91 -9.25 -2.89
N VAL A 15 5.53 -10.25 -2.25
CA VAL A 15 6.53 -10.00 -1.19
C VAL A 15 7.74 -9.28 -1.77
N GLY A 16 8.23 -9.71 -2.93
CA GLY A 16 9.32 -9.03 -3.64
C GLY A 16 8.97 -7.56 -3.96
N GLY A 17 7.75 -7.30 -4.43
CA GLY A 17 7.25 -5.94 -4.67
C GLY A 17 7.22 -5.08 -3.42
N CYS A 18 6.81 -5.63 -2.28
CA CYS A 18 6.85 -4.93 -0.98
C CYS A 18 8.29 -4.55 -0.58
N LEU A 19 9.23 -5.48 -0.71
CA LEU A 19 10.63 -5.25 -0.32
C LEU A 19 11.33 -4.25 -1.27
N ILE A 20 11.11 -4.37 -2.57
CA ILE A 20 11.63 -3.43 -3.57
C ILE A 20 11.05 -2.04 -3.33
N TYR A 21 9.74 -1.94 -3.06
CA TYR A 21 9.11 -0.66 -2.72
C TYR A 21 9.75 -0.01 -1.50
N LEU A 22 9.97 -0.77 -0.42
CA LEU A 22 10.63 -0.25 0.78
C LEU A 22 12.03 0.30 0.47
N LEU A 23 12.82 -0.47 -0.27
CA LEU A 23 14.17 -0.05 -0.67
C LEU A 23 14.13 1.25 -1.48
N LEU A 24 13.31 1.29 -2.53
CA LEU A 24 13.21 2.45 -3.41
C LEU A 24 12.60 3.67 -2.71
N MET A 25 11.65 3.46 -1.80
CA MET A 25 11.09 4.54 -0.97
C MET A 25 12.16 5.22 -0.12
N PHE A 26 13.03 4.43 0.55
CA PHE A 26 14.14 5.00 1.32
C PHE A 26 15.20 5.66 0.42
N LEU A 27 15.47 5.09 -0.75
CA LEU A 27 16.36 5.75 -1.73
C LEU A 27 15.78 7.09 -2.21
N ALA A 28 14.47 7.16 -2.46
CA ALA A 28 13.83 8.43 -2.81
C ALA A 28 13.98 9.48 -1.70
N MET A 29 13.86 9.07 -0.43
CA MET A 29 14.10 9.98 0.70
C MET A 29 15.57 10.47 0.74
N ILE A 30 16.53 9.60 0.48
CA ILE A 30 17.96 9.96 0.46
C ILE A 30 18.26 10.98 -0.65
N PHE A 31 17.65 10.83 -1.82
CA PHE A 31 17.86 11.72 -2.97
C PHE A 31 16.95 12.95 -2.99
N TYR A 32 16.08 13.13 -1.99
CA TYR A 32 15.23 14.31 -1.90
C TYR A 32 16.06 15.58 -1.68
N THR A 33 15.80 16.62 -2.46
CA THR A 33 16.66 17.81 -2.53
C THR A 33 16.39 18.85 -1.43
N GLY A 34 15.52 18.53 -0.45
CA GLY A 34 15.40 19.28 0.80
C GLY A 34 14.15 20.13 0.92
N GLY A 35 14.04 20.71 2.11
CA GLY A 35 12.91 21.53 2.55
C GLY A 35 11.71 20.71 3.03
N THR A 36 10.92 21.37 3.87
CA THR A 36 9.61 20.87 4.32
C THR A 36 8.56 21.94 4.05
N ARG A 37 7.30 21.63 4.22
CA ARG A 37 6.19 22.59 4.04
C ARG A 37 6.30 23.81 4.96
N VAL A 38 6.97 23.68 6.10
CA VAL A 38 7.10 24.74 7.11
C VAL A 38 8.49 25.40 7.13
N ASP A 39 9.51 24.73 6.62
CA ASP A 39 10.89 25.24 6.59
C ASP A 39 11.62 24.73 5.33
N SER A 40 11.83 25.65 4.39
CA SER A 40 12.53 25.37 3.13
C SER A 40 14.04 25.19 3.28
N SER A 41 14.63 25.55 4.43
CA SER A 41 16.09 25.49 4.66
C SER A 41 16.56 24.11 5.15
N ILE A 42 15.65 23.22 5.54
CA ILE A 42 16.01 21.88 6.04
C ILE A 42 16.72 21.08 4.93
N PRO A 43 17.94 20.55 5.21
CA PRO A 43 18.66 19.75 4.21
C PRO A 43 18.03 18.36 4.07
N GLY A 44 17.75 17.96 2.82
CA GLY A 44 17.24 16.62 2.52
C GLY A 44 15.83 16.35 3.08
N TYR A 45 15.48 15.06 3.16
CA TYR A 45 14.17 14.61 3.61
C TYR A 45 14.08 14.55 5.14
N SER A 46 13.13 15.29 5.72
CA SER A 46 12.79 15.17 7.15
C SER A 46 11.75 14.11 7.37
N PHE A 47 12.11 12.98 8.00
CA PHE A 47 11.20 11.85 8.21
C PHE A 47 9.92 12.24 8.98
N TRP A 48 9.99 13.20 9.89
CA TRP A 48 8.86 13.60 10.73
C TRP A 48 8.04 14.77 10.19
N GLN A 49 8.54 15.48 9.17
CA GLN A 49 7.92 16.71 8.66
C GLN A 49 7.54 16.61 7.16
N ASN A 50 8.15 15.71 6.39
CA ASN A 50 7.77 15.48 5.02
C ASN A 50 6.78 14.31 4.90
N TYR A 51 5.78 14.45 4.02
CA TYR A 51 5.02 13.31 3.53
C TYR A 51 5.89 12.38 2.68
N LEU A 52 5.50 11.11 2.58
CA LEU A 52 6.15 10.19 1.63
C LEU A 52 6.04 10.73 0.19
N SER A 53 4.89 11.32 -0.14
CA SER A 53 4.61 11.90 -1.46
C SER A 53 5.48 13.11 -1.79
N ASP A 54 6.04 13.81 -0.79
CA ASP A 54 6.94 14.95 -1.03
C ASP A 54 8.18 14.52 -1.84
N SER A 55 8.66 13.28 -1.64
CA SER A 55 9.73 12.73 -2.47
C SER A 55 9.35 12.59 -3.95
N GLY A 56 8.07 12.58 -4.29
CA GLY A 56 7.56 12.55 -5.67
C GLY A 56 7.31 13.93 -6.29
N ARG A 57 7.59 15.04 -5.58
CA ARG A 57 7.44 16.40 -6.11
C ARG A 57 8.44 16.67 -7.24
N THR A 58 8.07 17.48 -8.21
CA THR A 58 8.98 17.90 -9.28
C THR A 58 10.01 18.92 -8.77
N ILE A 59 9.57 19.85 -7.91
CA ILE A 59 10.40 20.80 -7.20
C ILE A 59 10.20 20.55 -5.70
N ALA A 60 11.29 20.32 -4.97
CA ALA A 60 11.26 20.14 -3.53
C ALA A 60 10.89 21.46 -2.82
N TYR A 61 10.54 21.40 -1.54
CA TYR A 61 10.23 22.60 -0.77
C TYR A 61 11.41 23.56 -0.62
N SER A 62 12.66 23.10 -0.80
CA SER A 62 13.86 23.95 -0.90
C SER A 62 13.90 24.83 -2.16
N GLY A 63 12.99 24.63 -3.12
CA GLY A 63 13.03 25.29 -4.44
C GLY A 63 13.96 24.62 -5.45
N ILE A 64 14.65 23.54 -5.08
CA ILE A 64 15.59 22.81 -5.96
C ILE A 64 14.84 21.74 -6.74
N PRO A 65 15.12 21.52 -8.07
CA PRO A 65 14.56 20.42 -8.85
C PRO A 65 14.85 19.06 -8.20
N ASN A 66 13.80 18.23 -8.06
CA ASN A 66 13.84 16.96 -7.32
C ASN A 66 13.88 15.75 -8.27
N ILE A 67 14.68 15.80 -9.32
CA ILE A 67 14.62 14.88 -10.47
C ILE A 67 14.79 13.42 -10.08
N ILE A 68 15.80 13.08 -9.28
CA ILE A 68 16.12 11.68 -8.94
C ILE A 68 15.02 11.08 -8.07
N SER A 69 14.67 11.75 -6.99
CA SER A 69 13.64 11.30 -6.06
C SER A 69 12.26 11.20 -6.72
N MET A 70 11.91 12.19 -7.57
CA MET A 70 10.67 12.23 -8.36
C MET A 70 10.54 11.05 -9.33
N ILE A 71 11.65 10.48 -9.82
CA ILE A 71 11.61 9.29 -10.68
C ILE A 71 11.51 8.03 -9.83
N ILE A 72 12.28 7.94 -8.75
CA ILE A 72 12.39 6.73 -7.93
C ILE A 72 11.05 6.42 -7.23
N LEU A 73 10.44 7.39 -6.54
CA LEU A 73 9.24 7.12 -5.74
C LEU A 73 8.02 6.69 -6.57
N PRO A 74 7.62 7.39 -7.64
CA PRO A 74 6.52 6.95 -8.50
C PRO A 74 6.78 5.58 -9.13
N THR A 75 8.00 5.33 -9.60
CA THR A 75 8.40 4.03 -10.14
C THR A 75 8.22 2.93 -9.10
N ALA A 76 8.70 3.15 -7.87
CA ALA A 76 8.52 2.22 -6.76
C ALA A 76 7.03 1.94 -6.49
N LEU A 77 6.19 2.98 -6.48
CA LEU A 77 4.77 2.84 -6.19
C LEU A 77 4.01 2.10 -7.30
N ILE A 78 4.38 2.29 -8.56
CA ILE A 78 3.82 1.54 -9.70
C ILE A 78 4.18 0.06 -9.59
N PHE A 79 5.46 -0.28 -9.37
CA PHE A 79 5.87 -1.67 -9.19
C PHE A 79 5.18 -2.33 -7.99
N TYR A 80 5.06 -1.60 -6.88
CA TYR A 80 4.33 -2.05 -5.71
C TYR A 80 2.86 -2.37 -6.04
N ALA A 81 2.14 -1.45 -6.68
CA ALA A 81 0.75 -1.63 -7.06
C ALA A 81 0.56 -2.83 -8.00
N LEU A 82 1.43 -2.99 -9.00
CA LEU A 82 1.38 -4.09 -9.96
C LEU A 82 1.72 -5.45 -9.32
N SER A 83 2.56 -5.47 -8.29
CA SER A 83 2.96 -6.72 -7.62
C SER A 83 1.82 -7.46 -6.93
N TYR A 84 0.71 -6.78 -6.63
CA TYR A 84 -0.49 -7.39 -6.03
C TYR A 84 -1.38 -8.11 -7.05
N LEU A 85 -1.35 -7.72 -8.32
CA LEU A 85 -2.27 -8.25 -9.33
C LEU A 85 -2.21 -9.77 -9.48
N PRO A 86 -1.04 -10.44 -9.53
CA PRO A 86 -0.98 -11.89 -9.62
C PRO A 86 -1.69 -12.60 -8.45
N LEU A 87 -1.56 -12.07 -7.23
CA LEU A 87 -2.23 -12.62 -6.06
C LEU A 87 -3.74 -12.38 -6.13
N TYR A 88 -4.19 -11.18 -6.48
CA TYR A 88 -5.60 -10.85 -6.64
C TYR A 88 -6.29 -11.76 -7.65
N LEU A 89 -5.64 -12.10 -8.76
CA LEU A 89 -6.19 -12.98 -9.78
C LEU A 89 -6.30 -14.44 -9.33
N LYS A 90 -5.53 -14.86 -8.31
CA LYS A 90 -5.45 -16.26 -7.87
C LYS A 90 -6.07 -16.54 -6.50
N ILE A 91 -6.25 -15.53 -5.66
CA ILE A 91 -6.68 -15.73 -4.27
C ILE A 91 -8.08 -16.36 -4.17
N SER A 92 -8.97 -16.09 -5.12
CA SER A 92 -10.32 -16.69 -5.13
C SER A 92 -10.32 -18.20 -5.31
N ASP A 93 -9.24 -18.77 -5.87
CA ASP A 93 -9.10 -20.20 -6.10
C ASP A 93 -8.94 -21.00 -4.79
N PHE A 94 -8.69 -20.35 -3.66
CA PHE A 94 -8.65 -21.00 -2.34
C PHE A 94 -10.03 -21.19 -1.71
N PHE A 95 -11.07 -20.51 -2.20
CA PHE A 95 -12.39 -20.44 -1.60
C PHE A 95 -13.46 -21.24 -2.38
N HIS A 96 -13.16 -22.49 -2.73
CA HIS A 96 -14.08 -23.31 -3.55
C HIS A 96 -15.33 -23.78 -2.79
N GLU A 97 -15.21 -24.11 -1.51
CA GLU A 97 -16.25 -24.77 -0.72
C GLU A 97 -17.16 -23.79 0.04
N ASP A 98 -16.69 -22.57 0.34
CA ASP A 98 -17.44 -21.57 1.10
C ASP A 98 -18.01 -20.47 0.20
N LYS A 99 -19.34 -20.44 0.07
CA LYS A 99 -20.03 -19.45 -0.78
C LYS A 99 -19.88 -18.00 -0.25
N PHE A 100 -19.97 -17.80 1.06
CA PHE A 100 -19.84 -16.48 1.67
C PHE A 100 -18.40 -15.99 1.64
N GLY A 101 -17.45 -16.81 2.04
CA GLY A 101 -16.02 -16.49 1.91
C GLY A 101 -15.63 -16.15 0.48
N LYS A 102 -16.14 -16.94 -0.49
CA LYS A 102 -15.93 -16.68 -1.93
C LYS A 102 -16.53 -15.34 -2.39
N PHE A 103 -17.67 -14.93 -1.86
CA PHE A 103 -18.27 -13.64 -2.15
C PHE A 103 -17.36 -12.51 -1.65
N PHE A 104 -16.97 -12.53 -0.37
CA PHE A 104 -16.12 -11.49 0.22
C PHE A 104 -14.74 -11.43 -0.44
N ILE A 105 -14.13 -12.59 -0.76
CA ILE A 105 -12.83 -12.59 -1.44
C ILE A 105 -12.92 -11.99 -2.84
N ARG A 106 -13.99 -12.21 -3.59
CA ARG A 106 -14.19 -11.63 -4.92
C ARG A 106 -14.44 -10.12 -4.84
N VAL A 107 -15.30 -9.67 -3.93
CA VAL A 107 -15.52 -8.24 -3.71
C VAL A 107 -14.23 -7.57 -3.30
N GLY A 108 -13.51 -8.13 -2.31
CA GLY A 108 -12.21 -7.63 -1.88
C GLY A 108 -11.18 -7.59 -3.03
N THR A 109 -11.16 -8.61 -3.89
CA THR A 109 -10.29 -8.64 -5.07
C THR A 109 -10.60 -7.49 -6.05
N CYS A 110 -11.85 -7.27 -6.39
CA CYS A 110 -12.24 -6.15 -7.25
C CYS A 110 -11.83 -4.80 -6.65
N ILE A 111 -12.09 -4.62 -5.36
CA ILE A 111 -11.69 -3.39 -4.62
C ILE A 111 -10.16 -3.27 -4.55
N GLY A 112 -9.43 -4.37 -4.34
CA GLY A 112 -7.96 -4.37 -4.33
C GLY A 112 -7.34 -4.00 -5.68
N ILE A 113 -7.93 -4.46 -6.79
CA ILE A 113 -7.52 -4.05 -8.15
C ILE A 113 -7.78 -2.55 -8.34
N LEU A 114 -8.94 -2.04 -7.91
CA LEU A 114 -9.21 -0.59 -7.93
C LEU A 114 -8.20 0.17 -7.08
N ALA A 115 -7.89 -0.31 -5.87
CA ALA A 115 -6.84 0.28 -5.02
C ALA A 115 -5.50 0.36 -5.74
N SER A 116 -5.10 -0.69 -6.48
CA SER A 116 -3.86 -0.70 -7.27
C SER A 116 -3.89 0.37 -8.39
N ILE A 117 -5.03 0.55 -9.07
CA ILE A 117 -5.20 1.59 -10.09
C ILE A 117 -5.05 2.98 -9.45
N PHE A 118 -5.64 3.20 -8.28
CA PHE A 118 -5.53 4.48 -7.56
C PHE A 118 -4.12 4.74 -7.04
N LEU A 119 -3.38 3.71 -6.60
CA LEU A 119 -1.96 3.85 -6.26
C LEU A 119 -1.11 4.27 -7.46
N ILE A 120 -1.40 3.74 -8.66
CA ILE A 120 -0.77 4.19 -9.90
C ILE A 120 -1.16 5.65 -10.19
N GLY A 121 -2.42 6.04 -9.96
CA GLY A 121 -2.87 7.42 -10.07
C GLY A 121 -2.08 8.37 -9.16
N ILE A 122 -1.82 7.98 -7.91
CA ILE A 122 -0.96 8.74 -6.98
C ILE A 122 0.44 8.92 -7.57
N ALA A 123 1.02 7.85 -8.13
CA ALA A 123 2.35 7.88 -8.73
C ALA A 123 2.45 8.84 -9.93
N LEU A 124 1.38 8.94 -10.71
CA LEU A 124 1.34 9.77 -11.93
C LEU A 124 0.92 11.22 -11.68
N THR A 125 0.62 11.59 -10.45
CA THR A 125 0.16 12.94 -10.09
C THR A 125 1.10 13.58 -9.05
N PRO A 126 2.23 14.20 -9.46
CA PRO A 126 3.08 14.95 -8.53
C PRO A 126 2.28 16.01 -7.77
N GLU A 127 2.43 16.05 -6.44
CA GLU A 127 1.59 16.88 -5.56
C GLU A 127 1.75 18.38 -5.82
N ASP A 128 2.93 18.81 -6.21
CA ASP A 128 3.24 20.24 -6.45
C ASP A 128 2.60 20.82 -7.72
N ILE A 129 2.29 19.99 -8.72
CA ILE A 129 1.67 20.44 -9.99
C ILE A 129 0.26 19.89 -10.20
N LEU A 130 -0.11 18.76 -9.58
CA LEU A 130 -1.40 18.09 -9.69
C LEU A 130 -2.00 17.78 -8.30
N SER A 131 -2.01 18.77 -7.40
CA SER A 131 -2.41 18.60 -5.99
C SER A 131 -3.82 18.02 -5.84
N ILE A 132 -4.83 18.57 -6.55
CA ILE A 132 -6.21 18.11 -6.44
C ILE A 132 -6.37 16.66 -6.93
N PRO A 133 -5.91 16.28 -8.12
CA PRO A 133 -5.90 14.88 -8.55
C PRO A 133 -5.12 13.96 -7.58
N HIS A 134 -3.96 14.41 -7.09
CA HIS A 134 -3.15 13.64 -6.13
C HIS A 134 -3.93 13.29 -4.88
N VAL A 135 -4.50 14.29 -4.22
CA VAL A 135 -5.31 14.10 -2.99
C VAL A 135 -6.52 13.23 -3.25
N PHE A 136 -7.18 13.37 -4.40
CA PHE A 136 -8.29 12.51 -4.79
C PHE A 136 -7.86 11.04 -4.90
N PHE A 137 -6.76 10.75 -5.62
CA PHE A 137 -6.24 9.38 -5.74
C PHE A 137 -5.80 8.82 -4.39
N VAL A 138 -5.16 9.62 -3.54
CA VAL A 138 -4.77 9.21 -2.18
C VAL A 138 -5.99 8.83 -1.35
N PHE A 139 -6.99 9.72 -1.27
CA PHE A 139 -8.15 9.52 -0.41
C PHE A 139 -8.98 8.30 -0.83
N ILE A 140 -9.34 8.21 -2.09
CA ILE A 140 -10.14 7.10 -2.62
C ILE A 140 -9.34 5.79 -2.61
N GLY A 141 -8.06 5.82 -2.98
CA GLY A 141 -7.19 4.65 -2.94
C GLY A 141 -7.07 4.08 -1.53
N TYR A 142 -6.97 4.92 -0.52
CA TYR A 142 -6.92 4.50 0.88
C TYR A 142 -8.25 3.91 1.36
N ILE A 143 -9.39 4.48 0.96
CA ILE A 143 -10.70 3.87 1.23
C ILE A 143 -10.78 2.46 0.62
N PHE A 144 -10.29 2.27 -0.60
CA PHE A 144 -10.30 0.95 -1.24
C PHE A 144 -9.38 -0.04 -0.52
N ILE A 145 -8.19 0.37 -0.07
CA ILE A 145 -7.30 -0.48 0.73
C ILE A 145 -8.00 -0.91 2.04
N PHE A 146 -8.69 0.01 2.71
CA PHE A 146 -9.44 -0.26 3.93
C PHE A 146 -10.56 -1.29 3.68
N ILE A 147 -11.39 -1.08 2.67
CA ILE A 147 -12.49 -2.00 2.34
C ILE A 147 -11.95 -3.37 1.91
N ASN A 148 -10.87 -3.41 1.12
CA ASN A 148 -10.21 -4.66 0.74
C ASN A 148 -9.77 -5.48 1.96
N ALA A 149 -9.15 -4.81 2.95
CA ALA A 149 -8.71 -5.46 4.19
C ALA A 149 -9.88 -6.06 4.98
N ILE A 150 -11.00 -5.34 5.10
CA ILE A 150 -12.21 -5.85 5.76
C ILE A 150 -12.75 -7.07 5.02
N CYS A 151 -12.92 -6.98 3.70
CA CYS A 151 -13.44 -8.09 2.90
C CYS A 151 -12.57 -9.33 3.02
N TYR A 152 -11.25 -9.17 2.96
CA TYR A 152 -10.31 -10.27 3.08
C TYR A 152 -10.27 -10.84 4.51
N SER A 153 -10.38 -9.99 5.54
CA SER A 153 -10.49 -10.44 6.93
C SER A 153 -11.70 -11.34 7.12
N ILE A 154 -12.88 -10.90 6.65
CA ILE A 154 -14.12 -11.68 6.74
C ILE A 154 -13.99 -13.01 5.96
N ALA A 155 -13.46 -12.96 4.74
CA ALA A 155 -13.28 -14.14 3.92
C ALA A 155 -12.38 -15.19 4.59
N LEU A 156 -11.24 -14.76 5.12
CA LEU A 156 -10.31 -15.65 5.82
C LEU A 156 -10.89 -16.19 7.13
N PHE A 157 -11.66 -15.38 7.86
CA PHE A 157 -12.32 -15.81 9.10
C PHE A 157 -13.38 -16.90 8.84
N LEU A 158 -14.10 -16.80 7.73
CA LEU A 158 -15.10 -17.79 7.33
C LEU A 158 -14.47 -19.09 6.78
N HIS A 159 -13.21 -19.07 6.39
CA HIS A 159 -12.54 -20.21 5.78
C HIS A 159 -12.08 -21.23 6.82
N LYS A 160 -12.78 -22.39 6.94
CA LYS A 160 -12.59 -23.38 8.00
C LYS A 160 -11.17 -23.95 8.15
N LYS A 161 -10.40 -24.00 7.07
CA LYS A 161 -9.05 -24.59 7.05
C LYS A 161 -7.94 -23.52 7.16
N PHE A 162 -8.28 -22.23 7.05
CA PHE A 162 -7.30 -21.16 7.15
C PHE A 162 -7.17 -20.69 8.60
N SER A 163 -5.94 -20.43 9.07
CA SER A 163 -5.75 -19.96 10.44
C SER A 163 -6.32 -18.57 10.65
N ASN A 164 -7.16 -18.40 11.67
CA ASN A 164 -7.80 -17.11 12.01
C ASN A 164 -6.80 -16.00 12.35
N ILE A 165 -5.53 -16.33 12.64
CA ILE A 165 -4.49 -15.33 12.94
C ILE A 165 -4.32 -14.35 11.75
N TYR A 166 -4.47 -14.82 10.51
CA TYR A 166 -4.36 -13.97 9.32
C TYR A 166 -5.59 -13.10 9.10
N ALA A 167 -6.78 -13.60 9.48
CA ALA A 167 -8.00 -12.81 9.51
C ALA A 167 -7.87 -11.68 10.54
N PHE A 168 -7.42 -11.99 11.75
CA PHE A 168 -7.17 -10.98 12.80
C PHE A 168 -6.08 -9.98 12.39
N ASN A 169 -5.01 -10.41 11.73
CA ASN A 169 -3.99 -9.51 11.20
C ASN A 169 -4.60 -8.44 10.27
N LEU A 170 -5.49 -8.85 9.36
CA LEU A 170 -6.19 -7.94 8.46
C LEU A 170 -7.21 -7.05 9.19
N ALA A 171 -7.91 -7.56 10.21
CA ALA A 171 -8.83 -6.76 11.02
C ALA A 171 -8.10 -5.68 11.82
N ILE A 172 -6.97 -6.04 12.45
CA ILE A 172 -6.10 -5.09 13.16
C ILE A 172 -5.57 -4.04 12.19
N PHE A 173 -5.11 -4.47 11.01
CA PHE A 173 -4.68 -3.54 9.97
C PHE A 173 -5.79 -2.57 9.55
N ALA A 174 -7.00 -3.07 9.31
CA ALA A 174 -8.13 -2.21 8.96
C ALA A 174 -8.40 -1.16 10.05
N SER A 175 -8.29 -1.53 11.33
CA SER A 175 -8.44 -0.60 12.45
C SER A 175 -7.32 0.45 12.48
N ILE A 176 -6.05 0.04 12.34
CA ILE A 176 -4.91 0.95 12.25
C ILE A 176 -5.09 1.89 11.06
N PHE A 177 -5.47 1.33 9.91
CA PHE A 177 -5.59 2.10 8.68
C PHE A 177 -6.74 3.12 8.75
N PHE A 178 -7.85 2.78 9.39
CA PHE A 178 -8.92 3.72 9.68
C PHE A 178 -8.44 4.89 10.55
N ILE A 179 -7.67 4.60 11.60
CA ILE A 179 -7.06 5.65 12.44
C ILE A 179 -6.14 6.55 11.60
N THR A 180 -5.32 5.97 10.72
CA THR A 180 -4.43 6.78 9.86
C THR A 180 -5.19 7.62 8.82
N LEU A 181 -6.36 7.17 8.35
CA LEU A 181 -7.25 7.99 7.54
C LEU A 181 -7.76 9.21 8.35
N MET A 182 -8.20 9.00 9.59
CA MET A 182 -8.62 10.10 10.47
C MET A 182 -7.47 11.06 10.78
N MET A 183 -6.25 10.54 10.99
CA MET A 183 -5.04 11.37 11.14
C MET A 183 -4.79 12.24 9.90
N GLY A 184 -4.97 11.68 8.70
CA GLY A 184 -4.87 12.42 7.43
C GLY A 184 -5.88 13.56 7.28
N MET A 185 -7.04 13.44 7.93
CA MET A 185 -8.13 14.43 7.91
C MET A 185 -8.07 15.42 9.10
N SER A 186 -7.12 15.30 10.00
CA SER A 186 -7.05 16.08 11.24
C SER A 186 -6.83 17.59 11.03
N GLY A 187 -6.31 17.99 9.87
CA GLY A 187 -5.84 19.36 9.60
C GLY A 187 -4.48 19.69 10.23
N ASP A 188 -3.94 18.85 11.11
CA ASP A 188 -2.59 18.98 11.66
C ASP A 188 -1.57 18.28 10.75
N LEU A 189 -0.56 19.05 10.31
CA LEU A 189 0.48 18.57 9.41
C LEU A 189 1.28 17.41 10.00
N THR A 190 1.70 17.54 11.25
CA THR A 190 2.53 16.53 11.93
C THR A 190 1.77 15.21 12.10
N VAL A 191 0.52 15.31 12.57
CA VAL A 191 -0.37 14.16 12.73
C VAL A 191 -0.60 13.46 11.39
N SER A 192 -0.88 14.21 10.33
CA SER A 192 -1.10 13.67 8.98
C SER A 192 0.13 12.99 8.40
N VAL A 193 1.32 13.60 8.57
CA VAL A 193 2.61 13.04 8.14
C VAL A 193 2.92 11.72 8.84
N ILE A 194 2.72 11.67 10.16
CA ILE A 194 2.91 10.44 10.95
C ILE A 194 1.88 9.37 10.54
N GLY A 195 0.62 9.75 10.41
CA GLY A 195 -0.46 8.85 9.96
C GLY A 195 -0.15 8.18 8.63
N GLN A 196 0.31 8.95 7.64
CA GLN A 196 0.68 8.40 6.32
C GLN A 196 1.79 7.33 6.44
N LYS A 197 2.80 7.54 7.28
CA LYS A 197 3.89 6.57 7.49
C LYS A 197 3.41 5.32 8.21
N ILE A 198 2.68 5.48 9.31
CA ILE A 198 2.08 4.35 10.03
C ILE A 198 1.23 3.50 9.07
N GLY A 199 0.34 4.13 8.31
CA GLY A 199 -0.50 3.44 7.33
C GLY A 199 0.32 2.69 6.28
N ARG A 200 1.40 3.29 5.77
CA ARG A 200 2.25 2.66 4.76
C ARG A 200 3.01 1.46 5.31
N PHE A 201 3.66 1.58 6.45
CA PHE A 201 4.39 0.46 7.06
C PHE A 201 3.45 -0.65 7.52
N ALA A 202 2.29 -0.30 8.10
CA ALA A 202 1.26 -1.28 8.47
C ALA A 202 0.74 -2.05 7.25
N THR A 203 0.52 -1.37 6.11
CA THR A 203 0.12 -2.03 4.86
C THR A 203 1.13 -3.08 4.44
N ILE A 204 2.41 -2.71 4.36
CA ILE A 204 3.49 -3.62 3.92
C ILE A 204 3.61 -4.81 4.86
N ALA A 205 3.68 -4.58 6.17
CA ALA A 205 3.80 -5.64 7.16
C ALA A 205 2.63 -6.62 7.09
N THR A 206 1.39 -6.10 7.05
CA THR A 206 0.17 -6.90 7.01
C THR A 206 0.11 -7.79 5.77
N PHE A 207 0.44 -7.24 4.61
CA PHE A 207 0.39 -8.03 3.39
C PHE A 207 1.51 -9.06 3.28
N ILE A 208 2.70 -8.81 3.83
CA ILE A 208 3.76 -9.82 3.95
C ILE A 208 3.31 -10.96 4.88
N ILE A 209 2.71 -10.65 6.03
CA ILE A 209 2.18 -11.66 6.97
C ILE A 209 1.06 -12.48 6.30
N THR A 210 0.14 -11.83 5.59
CA THR A 210 -0.95 -12.52 4.88
C THR A 210 -0.41 -13.40 3.76
N ALA A 211 0.56 -12.91 2.99
CA ALA A 211 1.25 -13.67 1.95
C ALA A 211 1.93 -14.93 2.50
N HIS A 212 2.59 -14.83 3.67
CA HIS A 212 3.14 -15.98 4.37
C HIS A 212 2.05 -17.00 4.75
N GLY A 213 0.89 -16.53 5.20
CA GLY A 213 -0.26 -17.40 5.51
C GLY A 213 -0.76 -18.17 4.30
N ILE A 214 -0.88 -17.49 3.16
CA ILE A 214 -1.29 -18.10 1.88
C ILE A 214 -0.26 -19.15 1.44
N TRP A 215 1.02 -18.80 1.50
CA TRP A 215 2.11 -19.72 1.16
C TRP A 215 2.10 -20.98 2.05
N LYS A 216 1.97 -20.81 3.37
CA LYS A 216 1.90 -21.94 4.31
C LYS A 216 0.70 -22.84 4.04
N PHE A 217 -0.45 -22.28 3.72
CA PHE A 217 -1.66 -23.04 3.41
C PHE A 217 -1.53 -23.90 2.13
N GLU A 218 -0.67 -23.49 1.20
CA GLU A 218 -0.45 -24.24 -0.04
C GLU A 218 0.42 -25.48 0.10
N ILE A 219 1.35 -25.45 1.08
CA ILE A 219 2.33 -26.54 1.26
C ILE A 219 1.87 -27.61 2.26
N THR A 220 0.74 -27.38 2.96
CA THR A 220 0.09 -28.35 3.86
C THR A 220 -1.11 -29.01 3.21
#